data_3393615f568705b96fcfa393a8800dcf
#
_entry.id   3393615f568705b96fcfa393a8800dcf
#
_cell.length_a   1.000
_cell.length_b   1.000
_cell.length_c   1.000
_cell.angle_alpha   90.00
_cell.angle_beta   90.00
_cell.angle_gamma   90.00
#
_symmetry.space_group_name_H-M   'P 1'
#
loop_
_entity.id
_entity.type
_entity.pdbx_description
1 polymer ?
#
loop_
_entity_poly.entity_id
_entity_poly.type
_entity_poly.pdbx_seq_one_letter_code
_entity_poly.pdbx_strand_id
1 'polypeptide(L)'
;MSTFPQPMHMTPRQERFRAEYKSQISPLYNGLLHIGVMYAVGISLIYYCFNQLDNPTWAWLTIIPVAIAGNFVEWAMHKYVMHRLIDVFALRAIYDRHTRQHHQYFTDTEYTIDTTKEFRIVFFPWRVLTVLGVAGTLFAYIATQIFNPNVGYILFMTMVGHYLIYETFHYCCHVHENWFVRN
;
A
#
# COMPACT_ATOMS: atom_id res chain seq x y z
N MET A 1 7.87 13.20 -32.64
CA MET A 1 8.53 14.05 -31.64
C MET A 1 7.94 13.68 -30.28
N SER A 2 8.72 13.06 -29.40
CA SER A 2 8.26 12.66 -28.07
C SER A 2 7.97 13.92 -27.25
N THR A 3 6.73 14.11 -26.84
CA THR A 3 6.27 15.21 -25.99
C THR A 3 6.49 14.95 -24.49
N PHE A 4 7.26 13.92 -24.14
CA PHE A 4 7.58 13.62 -22.75
C PHE A 4 8.65 14.59 -22.24
N PRO A 5 8.47 15.19 -21.05
CA PRO A 5 9.52 15.98 -20.43
C PRO A 5 10.76 15.11 -20.28
N GLN A 6 11.91 15.67 -20.68
CA GLN A 6 13.21 15.03 -20.40
C GLN A 6 13.28 14.75 -18.90
N PRO A 7 13.94 13.66 -18.44
CA PRO A 7 14.11 13.40 -17.03
C PRO A 7 14.72 14.64 -16.38
N MET A 8 13.96 15.28 -15.50
CA MET A 8 14.45 16.41 -14.74
C MET A 8 15.54 15.91 -13.81
N HIS A 9 16.72 16.50 -13.87
CA HIS A 9 17.86 16.07 -13.07
C HIS A 9 17.55 16.19 -11.58
N MET A 10 17.89 15.15 -10.84
CA MET A 10 17.84 15.17 -9.38
C MET A 10 18.61 16.36 -8.82
N THR A 11 18.10 16.98 -7.78
CA THR A 11 18.85 17.99 -7.06
C THR A 11 19.99 17.30 -6.28
N PRO A 12 21.14 18.00 -6.04
CA PRO A 12 22.24 17.44 -5.25
C PRO A 12 21.83 17.03 -3.82
N ARG A 13 20.76 17.61 -3.29
CA ARG A 13 20.17 17.22 -2.00
C ARG A 13 19.45 15.89 -2.11
N GLN A 14 18.66 15.70 -3.15
CA GLN A 14 17.94 14.44 -3.39
C GLN A 14 18.90 13.28 -3.68
N GLU A 15 19.92 13.52 -4.52
CA GLU A 15 20.97 12.51 -4.79
C GLU A 15 21.64 12.01 -3.50
N ARG A 16 22.05 12.95 -2.64
CA ARG A 16 22.67 12.61 -1.34
C ARG A 16 21.71 11.83 -0.46
N PHE A 17 20.46 12.26 -0.36
CA PHE A 17 19.46 11.58 0.45
C PHE A 17 19.19 10.16 -0.07
N ARG A 18 19.02 9.99 -1.40
CA ARG A 18 18.84 8.66 -2.02
C ARG A 18 20.04 7.75 -1.78
N ALA A 19 21.26 8.26 -1.92
CA ALA A 19 22.49 7.50 -1.67
C ALA A 19 22.58 7.06 -0.19
N GLU A 20 22.31 7.97 0.74
CA GLU A 20 22.29 7.67 2.17
C GLU A 20 21.21 6.64 2.51
N TYR A 21 19.99 6.80 2.03
CA TYR A 21 18.91 5.85 2.25
C TYR A 21 19.25 4.46 1.69
N LYS A 22 19.79 4.39 0.46
CA LYS A 22 20.23 3.14 -0.16
C LYS A 22 21.32 2.44 0.64
N SER A 23 22.26 3.18 1.22
CA SER A 23 23.33 2.62 2.06
C SER A 23 22.82 1.99 3.37
N GLN A 24 21.67 2.45 3.87
CA GLN A 24 21.04 1.93 5.08
C GLN A 24 20.14 0.70 4.82
N ILE A 25 19.92 0.33 3.56
CA ILE A 25 19.17 -0.88 3.22
C ILE A 25 20.02 -2.11 3.54
N SER A 26 19.49 -3.01 4.37
CA SER A 26 20.17 -4.26 4.71
C SER A 26 20.62 -5.00 3.45
N PRO A 27 21.87 -5.52 3.39
CA PRO A 27 22.31 -6.36 2.28
C PRO A 27 21.42 -7.59 2.05
N LEU A 28 20.78 -8.09 3.10
CA LEU A 28 19.86 -9.24 3.06
C LEU A 28 18.46 -8.90 2.53
N TYR A 29 18.13 -7.60 2.36
CA TYR A 29 16.84 -7.22 1.85
C TYR A 29 16.71 -7.57 0.37
N ASN A 30 15.67 -8.33 0.05
CA ASN A 30 15.30 -8.69 -1.31
C ASN A 30 13.90 -8.13 -1.61
N GLY A 31 13.82 -7.16 -2.51
CA GLY A 31 12.56 -6.50 -2.86
C GLY A 31 11.56 -7.43 -3.55
N LEU A 32 12.02 -8.33 -4.41
CA LEU A 32 11.14 -9.31 -5.08
C LEU A 32 10.54 -10.30 -4.07
N LEU A 33 11.36 -10.75 -3.11
CA LEU A 33 10.85 -11.61 -2.03
C LEU A 33 9.82 -10.87 -1.17
N HIS A 34 10.07 -9.60 -0.84
CA HIS A 34 9.13 -8.77 -0.08
C HIS A 34 7.77 -8.70 -0.77
N ILE A 35 7.75 -8.34 -2.05
CA ILE A 35 6.51 -8.28 -2.85
C ILE A 35 5.90 -9.68 -3.00
N GLY A 36 6.70 -10.67 -3.35
CA GLY A 36 6.22 -12.04 -3.52
C GLY A 36 5.49 -12.56 -2.28
N VAL A 37 6.06 -12.35 -1.10
CA VAL A 37 5.42 -12.74 0.17
C VAL A 37 4.14 -11.94 0.41
N MET A 38 4.16 -10.63 0.19
CA MET A 38 2.99 -9.77 0.38
C MET A 38 1.80 -10.22 -0.49
N TYR A 39 2.04 -10.44 -1.78
CA TYR A 39 0.97 -10.91 -2.69
C TYR A 39 0.57 -12.35 -2.40
N ALA A 40 1.52 -13.23 -2.11
CA ALA A 40 1.20 -14.63 -1.78
C ALA A 40 0.30 -14.73 -0.54
N VAL A 41 0.62 -13.98 0.52
CA VAL A 41 -0.21 -13.93 1.73
C VAL A 41 -1.58 -13.31 1.42
N GLY A 42 -1.62 -12.16 0.76
CA GLY A 42 -2.88 -11.49 0.46
C GLY A 42 -3.80 -12.33 -0.43
N ILE A 43 -3.29 -12.92 -1.50
CA ILE A 43 -4.06 -13.81 -2.39
C ILE A 43 -4.52 -15.06 -1.64
N SER A 44 -3.68 -15.65 -0.79
CA SER A 44 -4.06 -16.82 0.01
C SER A 44 -5.20 -16.50 0.99
N LEU A 45 -5.19 -15.32 1.61
CA LEU A 45 -6.27 -14.86 2.48
C LEU A 45 -7.57 -14.63 1.70
N ILE A 46 -7.50 -14.01 0.53
CA ILE A 46 -8.67 -13.84 -0.35
C ILE A 46 -9.23 -15.20 -0.77
N TYR A 47 -8.35 -16.11 -1.21
CA TYR A 47 -8.74 -17.46 -1.61
C TYR A 47 -9.38 -18.25 -0.46
N TYR A 48 -8.81 -18.16 0.74
CA TYR A 48 -9.39 -18.76 1.93
C TYR A 48 -10.80 -18.26 2.20
N CYS A 49 -10.99 -16.94 2.25
CA CYS A 49 -12.31 -16.33 2.47
C CYS A 49 -13.30 -16.70 1.39
N PHE A 50 -12.88 -16.72 0.12
CA PHE A 50 -13.72 -17.11 -1.00
C PHE A 50 -14.26 -18.54 -0.86
N ASN A 51 -13.42 -19.47 -0.41
CA ASN A 51 -13.84 -20.87 -0.19
C ASN A 51 -14.75 -21.07 1.04
N GLN A 52 -14.91 -20.06 1.91
CA GLN A 52 -15.84 -20.11 3.04
C GLN A 52 -17.24 -19.56 2.68
N LEU A 53 -17.42 -19.06 1.47
CA LEU A 53 -18.72 -18.49 1.06
C LEU A 53 -19.74 -19.61 0.80
N ASP A 54 -20.92 -19.43 1.36
CA ASP A 54 -22.08 -20.30 1.13
C ASP A 54 -23.25 -19.46 0.57
N ASN A 55 -23.60 -19.64 -0.69
CA ASN A 55 -24.67 -18.93 -1.40
C ASN A 55 -24.67 -17.40 -1.11
N PRO A 56 -23.58 -16.69 -1.40
CA PRO A 56 -23.38 -15.30 -0.95
C PRO A 56 -24.30 -14.24 -1.59
N THR A 57 -25.08 -14.57 -2.61
CA THR A 57 -26.09 -13.75 -3.31
C THR A 57 -25.91 -12.22 -3.10
N TRP A 58 -26.77 -11.58 -2.26
CA TRP A 58 -26.74 -10.14 -1.99
C TRP A 58 -25.49 -9.69 -1.17
N ALA A 59 -24.83 -10.63 -0.48
CA ALA A 59 -23.66 -10.29 0.33
C ALA A 59 -22.50 -9.70 -0.51
N TRP A 60 -22.45 -9.98 -1.84
CA TRP A 60 -21.49 -9.32 -2.75
C TRP A 60 -21.62 -7.80 -2.81
N LEU A 61 -22.80 -7.25 -2.48
CA LEU A 61 -22.96 -5.81 -2.40
C LEU A 61 -22.10 -5.15 -1.32
N THR A 62 -21.58 -5.93 -0.37
CA THR A 62 -20.63 -5.48 0.67
C THR A 62 -19.35 -4.88 0.05
N ILE A 63 -18.93 -5.32 -1.13
CA ILE A 63 -17.75 -4.78 -1.81
C ILE A 63 -17.86 -3.25 -1.98
N ILE A 64 -19.04 -2.75 -2.36
CA ILE A 64 -19.23 -1.33 -2.70
C ILE A 64 -18.95 -0.42 -1.49
N PRO A 65 -19.66 -0.55 -0.36
CA PRO A 65 -19.40 0.31 0.80
C PRO A 65 -18.02 0.12 1.40
N VAL A 66 -17.46 -1.10 1.37
CA VAL A 66 -16.11 -1.37 1.88
C VAL A 66 -15.05 -0.71 1.00
N ALA A 67 -15.18 -0.76 -0.32
CA ALA A 67 -14.26 -0.07 -1.23
C ALA A 67 -14.34 1.46 -1.06
N ILE A 68 -15.55 2.03 -0.94
CA ILE A 68 -15.74 3.46 -0.68
C ILE A 68 -15.10 3.85 0.66
N ALA A 69 -15.34 3.08 1.71
CA ALA A 69 -14.76 3.31 3.03
C ALA A 69 -13.22 3.18 2.98
N GLY A 70 -12.69 2.22 2.25
CA GLY A 70 -11.25 2.05 2.03
C GLY A 70 -10.61 3.28 1.40
N ASN A 71 -11.16 3.78 0.31
CA ASN A 71 -10.68 5.02 -0.33
C ASN A 71 -10.77 6.23 0.60
N PHE A 72 -11.85 6.34 1.37
CA PHE A 72 -11.99 7.43 2.34
C PHE A 72 -10.93 7.34 3.45
N VAL A 73 -10.70 6.14 4.00
CA VAL A 73 -9.67 5.92 5.03
C VAL A 73 -8.28 6.23 4.47
N GLU A 74 -7.97 5.78 3.25
CA GLU A 74 -6.72 6.08 2.57
C GLU A 74 -6.51 7.60 2.42
N TRP A 75 -7.50 8.31 1.90
CA TRP A 75 -7.46 9.77 1.78
C TRP A 75 -7.28 10.46 3.14
N ALA A 76 -8.01 10.03 4.16
CA ALA A 76 -7.94 10.61 5.51
C ALA A 76 -6.58 10.35 6.17
N MET A 77 -6.06 9.12 6.05
CA MET A 77 -4.73 8.76 6.54
C MET A 77 -3.65 9.59 5.84
N HIS A 78 -3.70 9.69 4.52
CA HIS A 78 -2.75 10.49 3.76
C HIS A 78 -2.79 11.96 4.19
N LYS A 79 -3.98 12.57 4.24
CA LYS A 79 -4.13 14.00 4.53
C LYS A 79 -3.86 14.36 6.00
N TYR A 80 -4.33 13.56 6.95
CA TYR A 80 -4.36 13.94 8.37
C TYR A 80 -3.30 13.24 9.22
N VAL A 81 -2.73 12.13 8.77
CA VAL A 81 -1.75 11.35 9.53
C VAL A 81 -0.37 11.35 8.85
N MET A 82 -0.30 11.04 7.57
CA MET A 82 0.96 10.88 6.87
C MET A 82 1.70 12.21 6.66
N HIS A 83 0.97 13.33 6.54
CA HIS A 83 1.53 14.67 6.36
C HIS A 83 1.52 15.55 7.61
N ARG A 84 1.08 15.02 8.75
CA ARG A 84 1.09 15.76 10.02
C ARG A 84 1.85 15.01 11.09
N LEU A 85 2.79 15.71 11.73
CA LEU A 85 3.50 15.14 12.88
C LEU A 85 2.55 15.07 14.08
N ILE A 86 2.09 13.87 14.40
CA ILE A 86 1.29 13.59 15.59
C ILE A 86 2.19 12.84 16.56
N ASP A 87 2.40 13.38 17.77
CA ASP A 87 3.34 12.82 18.75
C ASP A 87 2.77 11.61 19.51
N VAL A 88 2.34 10.62 18.72
CA VAL A 88 1.98 9.28 19.19
C VAL A 88 2.87 8.31 18.42
N PHE A 89 3.52 7.39 19.11
CA PHE A 89 4.56 6.51 18.57
C PHE A 89 4.23 5.91 17.20
N ALA A 90 3.05 5.29 17.05
CA ALA A 90 2.66 4.66 15.79
C ALA A 90 2.42 5.68 14.67
N LEU A 91 1.74 6.80 14.97
CA LEU A 91 1.42 7.84 13.99
C LEU A 91 2.66 8.62 13.57
N ARG A 92 3.60 8.84 14.52
CA ARG A 92 4.91 9.43 14.24
C ARG A 92 5.72 8.55 13.29
N ALA A 93 5.71 7.23 13.49
CA ALA A 93 6.42 6.30 12.61
C ALA A 93 5.85 6.32 11.17
N ILE A 94 4.54 6.48 11.01
CA ILE A 94 3.89 6.64 9.70
C ILE A 94 4.33 7.96 9.04
N TYR A 95 4.30 9.07 9.78
CA TYR A 95 4.77 10.38 9.30
C TYR A 95 6.24 10.34 8.90
N ASP A 96 7.12 9.78 9.74
CA ASP A 96 8.55 9.69 9.47
C ASP A 96 8.84 8.87 8.21
N ARG A 97 8.10 7.78 8.02
CA ARG A 97 8.24 6.96 6.82
C ARG A 97 7.71 7.67 5.56
N HIS A 98 6.53 8.25 5.64
CA HIS A 98 5.88 8.87 4.48
C HIS A 98 6.50 10.23 4.15
N THR A 99 6.44 11.17 5.07
CA THR A 99 6.87 12.55 4.79
C THR A 99 8.39 12.72 4.83
N ARG A 100 9.08 12.12 5.83
CA ARG A 100 10.52 12.32 5.98
C ARG A 100 11.37 11.39 5.13
N GLN A 101 10.86 10.23 4.73
CA GLN A 101 11.61 9.30 3.88
C GLN A 101 11.06 9.29 2.46
N HIS A 102 9.81 8.90 2.25
CA HIS A 102 9.23 8.74 0.93
C HIS A 102 9.24 10.06 0.12
N HIS A 103 8.72 11.16 0.66
CA HIS A 103 8.70 12.46 -0.04
C HIS A 103 10.07 13.16 -0.16
N GLN A 104 11.08 12.74 0.59
CA GLN A 104 12.45 13.22 0.35
C GLN A 104 13.18 12.36 -0.68
N TYR A 105 12.80 11.10 -0.80
CA TYR A 105 13.34 10.18 -1.80
C TYR A 105 12.75 10.46 -3.18
N PHE A 106 11.44 10.63 -3.25
CA PHE A 106 10.68 10.95 -4.44
C PHE A 106 10.24 12.41 -4.39
N THR A 107 10.64 13.17 -5.41
CA THR A 107 10.29 14.59 -5.56
C THR A 107 9.50 14.77 -6.86
N ASP A 108 9.01 15.96 -7.09
CA ASP A 108 8.36 16.36 -8.35
C ASP A 108 9.29 16.30 -9.56
N THR A 109 10.61 16.37 -9.34
CA THR A 109 11.62 16.31 -10.39
C THR A 109 12.07 14.89 -10.73
N GLU A 110 12.17 14.00 -9.73
CA GLU A 110 12.52 12.60 -9.93
C GLU A 110 11.79 11.72 -8.92
N TYR A 111 10.84 10.95 -9.40
CA TYR A 111 9.94 10.10 -8.58
C TYR A 111 10.03 8.61 -8.92
N THR A 112 11.01 8.20 -9.74
CA THR A 112 11.15 6.82 -10.19
C THR A 112 12.20 6.05 -9.40
N ILE A 113 12.10 4.72 -9.45
CA ILE A 113 13.04 3.78 -8.86
C ILE A 113 13.94 3.18 -9.94
N ASP A 114 15.18 2.86 -9.57
CA ASP A 114 16.17 2.25 -10.46
C ASP A 114 16.36 0.75 -10.19
N THR A 115 16.11 0.31 -8.97
CA THR A 115 16.40 -1.07 -8.54
C THR A 115 15.32 -1.65 -7.63
N THR A 116 15.24 -2.98 -7.59
CA THR A 116 14.31 -3.70 -6.70
C THR A 116 14.62 -3.52 -5.20
N LYS A 117 15.81 -3.04 -4.82
CA LYS A 117 16.11 -2.65 -3.44
C LYS A 117 15.30 -1.44 -2.99
N GLU A 118 14.90 -0.59 -3.92
CA GLU A 118 14.09 0.59 -3.65
C GLU A 118 12.62 0.26 -3.37
N PHE A 119 12.20 -0.99 -3.60
CA PHE A 119 10.88 -1.47 -3.14
C PHE A 119 10.67 -1.26 -1.65
N ARG A 120 11.73 -1.20 -0.87
CA ARG A 120 11.64 -0.88 0.55
C ARG A 120 11.04 0.51 0.84
N ILE A 121 11.26 1.50 -0.02
CA ILE A 121 10.72 2.85 0.18
C ILE A 121 9.32 3.01 -0.42
N VAL A 122 8.99 2.24 -1.46
CA VAL A 122 7.70 2.25 -2.12
C VAL A 122 6.67 1.48 -1.30
N PHE A 123 6.88 0.18 -1.09
CA PHE A 123 5.92 -0.71 -0.43
C PHE A 123 5.92 -0.55 1.09
N PHE A 124 4.74 -0.73 1.69
CA PHE A 124 4.63 -0.76 3.14
C PHE A 124 5.36 -1.98 3.73
N PRO A 125 5.93 -1.87 4.94
CA PRO A 125 6.53 -3.00 5.62
C PRO A 125 5.45 -4.03 6.02
N TRP A 126 5.82 -5.31 6.11
CA TRP A 126 4.92 -6.41 6.48
C TRP A 126 4.09 -6.17 7.76
N ARG A 127 4.60 -5.34 8.68
CA ARG A 127 3.90 -4.96 9.92
C ARG A 127 2.58 -4.23 9.62
N VAL A 128 2.51 -3.46 8.56
CA VAL A 128 1.27 -2.77 8.16
C VAL A 128 0.24 -3.79 7.73
N LEU A 129 0.62 -4.78 6.92
CA LEU A 129 -0.27 -5.89 6.54
C LEU A 129 -0.79 -6.64 7.77
N THR A 130 0.06 -6.86 8.78
CA THR A 130 -0.37 -7.51 10.04
C THR A 130 -1.40 -6.66 10.78
N VAL A 131 -1.17 -5.36 10.92
CA VAL A 131 -2.12 -4.44 11.59
C VAL A 131 -3.45 -4.39 10.84
N LEU A 132 -3.41 -4.28 9.51
CA LEU A 132 -4.61 -4.29 8.67
C LEU A 132 -5.33 -5.64 8.73
N GLY A 133 -4.58 -6.75 8.78
CA GLY A 133 -5.15 -8.08 8.93
C GLY A 133 -5.89 -8.26 10.27
N VAL A 134 -5.30 -7.82 11.38
CA VAL A 134 -5.92 -7.87 12.71
C VAL A 134 -7.17 -6.97 12.75
N ALA A 135 -7.07 -5.73 12.30
CA ALA A 135 -8.20 -4.81 12.24
C ALA A 135 -9.31 -5.34 11.32
N GLY A 136 -8.94 -5.83 10.13
CA GLY A 136 -9.88 -6.43 9.17
C GLY A 136 -10.61 -7.64 9.73
N THR A 137 -9.92 -8.51 10.48
CA THR A 137 -10.53 -9.65 11.15
C THR A 137 -11.56 -9.21 12.19
N LEU A 138 -11.26 -8.16 12.96
CA LEU A 138 -12.20 -7.61 13.94
C LEU A 138 -13.47 -7.06 13.25
N PHE A 139 -13.31 -6.26 12.20
CA PHE A 139 -14.45 -5.73 11.44
C PHE A 139 -15.26 -6.85 10.75
N ALA A 140 -14.59 -7.84 10.18
CA ALA A 140 -15.24 -9.01 9.60
C ALA A 140 -16.03 -9.79 10.62
N TYR A 141 -15.47 -10.00 11.81
CA TYR A 141 -16.18 -10.67 12.91
C TYR A 141 -17.43 -9.89 13.33
N ILE A 142 -17.33 -8.57 13.52
CA ILE A 142 -18.48 -7.73 13.86
C ILE A 142 -19.53 -7.81 12.75
N ALA A 143 -19.13 -7.70 11.49
CA ALA A 143 -20.06 -7.81 10.36
C ALA A 143 -20.75 -9.18 10.30
N THR A 144 -20.04 -10.24 10.64
CA THR A 144 -20.60 -11.60 10.75
C THR A 144 -21.70 -11.68 11.81
N GLN A 145 -21.51 -11.02 12.98
CA GLN A 145 -22.51 -11.01 14.07
C GLN A 145 -23.74 -10.18 13.73
N ILE A 146 -23.57 -9.08 12.96
CA ILE A 146 -24.69 -8.17 12.60
C ILE A 146 -25.50 -8.70 11.41
N PHE A 147 -24.84 -9.30 10.43
CA PHE A 147 -25.47 -9.71 9.17
C PHE A 147 -25.43 -11.24 9.00
N ASN A 148 -24.33 -11.76 8.47
CA ASN A 148 -24.07 -13.18 8.31
C ASN A 148 -22.58 -13.44 7.97
N PRO A 149 -22.12 -14.72 8.00
CA PRO A 149 -20.73 -15.06 7.69
C PRO A 149 -20.24 -14.60 6.31
N ASN A 150 -21.07 -14.67 5.28
CA ASN A 150 -20.67 -14.25 3.93
C ASN A 150 -20.28 -12.76 3.89
N VAL A 151 -21.04 -11.89 4.58
CA VAL A 151 -20.72 -10.45 4.68
C VAL A 151 -19.37 -10.25 5.35
N GLY A 152 -19.08 -11.00 6.44
CA GLY A 152 -17.79 -10.93 7.11
C GLY A 152 -16.62 -11.34 6.20
N TYR A 153 -16.74 -12.47 5.52
CA TYR A 153 -15.70 -12.94 4.59
C TYR A 153 -15.50 -12.00 3.41
N ILE A 154 -16.58 -11.50 2.80
CA ILE A 154 -16.50 -10.55 1.69
C ILE A 154 -15.90 -9.22 2.13
N LEU A 155 -16.26 -8.71 3.31
CA LEU A 155 -15.65 -7.53 3.89
C LEU A 155 -14.14 -7.70 4.04
N PHE A 156 -13.69 -8.80 4.64
CA PHE A 156 -12.27 -9.05 4.87
C PHE A 156 -11.49 -9.15 3.55
N MET A 157 -11.96 -9.98 2.61
CA MET A 157 -11.26 -10.14 1.34
C MET A 157 -11.28 -8.85 0.50
N THR A 158 -12.31 -8.01 0.63
CA THR A 158 -12.35 -6.70 -0.03
C THR A 158 -11.31 -5.75 0.57
N MET A 159 -11.15 -5.73 1.89
CA MET A 159 -10.09 -4.93 2.53
C MET A 159 -8.70 -5.39 2.11
N VAL A 160 -8.44 -6.70 2.06
CA VAL A 160 -7.15 -7.24 1.59
C VAL A 160 -6.93 -6.91 0.12
N GLY A 161 -7.94 -7.09 -0.73
CA GLY A 161 -7.88 -6.76 -2.15
C GLY A 161 -7.62 -5.27 -2.38
N HIS A 162 -8.30 -4.40 -1.63
CA HIS A 162 -8.08 -2.95 -1.68
C HIS A 162 -6.62 -2.59 -1.35
N TYR A 163 -6.06 -3.18 -0.29
CA TYR A 163 -4.66 -2.97 0.07
C TYR A 163 -3.69 -3.40 -1.05
N LEU A 164 -3.90 -4.58 -1.65
CA LEU A 164 -3.05 -5.05 -2.75
C LEU A 164 -3.16 -4.15 -4.00
N ILE A 165 -4.37 -3.68 -4.30
CA ILE A 165 -4.62 -2.74 -5.40
C ILE A 165 -3.91 -1.41 -5.13
N TYR A 166 -4.04 -0.86 -3.92
CA TYR A 166 -3.35 0.36 -3.51
C TYR A 166 -1.84 0.25 -3.69
N GLU A 167 -1.21 -0.81 -3.16
CA GLU A 167 0.23 -1.03 -3.30
C GLU A 167 0.65 -1.15 -4.77
N THR A 168 -0.18 -1.81 -5.61
CA THR A 168 0.06 -1.92 -7.05
C THR A 168 0.05 -0.55 -7.73
N PHE A 169 -0.99 0.26 -7.50
CA PHE A 169 -1.09 1.60 -8.09
C PHE A 169 0.01 2.51 -7.59
N HIS A 170 0.30 2.47 -6.30
CA HIS A 170 1.40 3.24 -5.70
C HIS A 170 2.75 2.88 -6.34
N TYR A 171 3.04 1.60 -6.51
CA TYR A 171 4.22 1.15 -7.25
C TYR A 171 4.24 1.66 -8.69
N CYS A 172 3.11 1.58 -9.38
CA CYS A 172 2.99 2.06 -10.75
C CYS A 172 3.32 3.55 -10.91
N CYS A 173 3.09 4.37 -9.89
CA CYS A 173 3.49 5.77 -9.90
C CYS A 173 5.02 5.97 -9.90
N HIS A 174 5.79 4.97 -9.47
CA HIS A 174 7.25 5.04 -9.32
C HIS A 174 8.04 4.28 -10.40
N VAL A 175 7.39 3.85 -11.48
CA VAL A 175 8.05 3.14 -12.59
C VAL A 175 8.21 4.03 -13.81
N HIS A 176 9.40 4.02 -14.44
CA HIS A 176 9.74 4.88 -15.58
C HIS A 176 8.81 4.71 -16.79
N GLU A 177 8.50 3.47 -17.14
CA GLU A 177 7.69 3.15 -18.32
C GLU A 177 6.44 2.38 -17.93
N ASN A 178 5.46 3.09 -17.42
CA ASN A 178 4.19 2.49 -17.06
C ASN A 178 3.08 2.97 -17.98
N TRP A 179 2.81 2.19 -19.03
CA TRP A 179 1.70 2.49 -19.95
C TRP A 179 0.34 2.54 -19.24
N PHE A 180 0.20 1.82 -18.10
CA PHE A 180 -1.05 1.72 -17.35
C PHE A 180 -1.41 3.02 -16.61
N VAL A 181 -0.41 3.77 -16.17
CA VAL A 181 -0.60 5.04 -15.42
C VAL A 181 -0.43 6.25 -16.32
N ARG A 182 0.25 6.11 -17.47
CA ARG A 182 0.58 7.21 -18.39
C ARG A 182 -0.38 7.35 -19.57
N ASN A 183 -1.30 6.44 -19.76
CA ASN A 183 -2.40 6.50 -20.73
C ASN A 183 -3.74 6.65 -20.02
#